data_83b50ff93e264facef7d2b3d42933292
#
_entry.id   83b50ff93e264facef7d2b3d42933292
#
_cell.length_a   1.000
_cell.length_b   1.000
_cell.length_c   1.000
_cell.angle_alpha   90.00
_cell.angle_beta   90.00
_cell.angle_gamma   90.00
#
_symmetry.space_group_name_H-M   'P 1'
#
loop_
_entity.id
_entity.type
_entity.pdbx_description
1 polymer ?
#
loop_
_entity_poly.entity_id
_entity_poly.type
_entity_poly.pdbx_seq_one_letter_code
_entity_poly.pdbx_strand_id
1 'polypeptide(L)'
;WSVDSPAKYARSFFGVIDLLAILPTYIGAFYPGAEYLLVVRALRVLRIFRILKLIEYVRGARTIMRALRASFAKIMVFLLAILILATIIGAVMYLVEGQPGTKFESIPKSIYWAIVTLTTVGYGDLTPATPLGQFLAAMVMIMGYSIIAVPTGIVTVEMTRVDGPDAPNTRACPNCGVEGHRTDAKHCHACGETLHAGDV
;
A
#
# COMPACT_ATOMS: atom_id res chain seq x y z
N TRP A 1 22.55 19.09 15.62
CA TRP A 1 23.78 18.62 16.30
C TRP A 1 23.78 17.10 16.48
N SER A 2 22.80 16.43 15.95
CA SER A 2 22.59 14.98 16.09
C SER A 2 22.62 14.25 14.73
N VAL A 3 23.09 14.88 13.65
CA VAL A 3 23.11 14.27 12.31
C VAL A 3 24.51 14.38 11.73
N ASP A 4 25.16 13.24 11.47
CA ASP A 4 26.53 13.16 10.95
C ASP A 4 26.72 13.80 9.57
N SER A 5 25.64 14.04 8.80
CA SER A 5 25.68 14.72 7.52
C SER A 5 24.36 15.47 7.23
N PRO A 6 24.30 16.82 7.45
CA PRO A 6 23.09 17.61 7.29
C PRO A 6 22.53 17.59 5.86
N ALA A 7 23.40 17.53 4.85
CA ALA A 7 22.98 17.46 3.44
C ALA A 7 22.29 16.14 3.09
N LYS A 8 22.72 15.02 3.69
CA LYS A 8 22.09 13.71 3.51
C LYS A 8 20.73 13.65 4.21
N TYR A 9 20.62 14.30 5.38
CA TYR A 9 19.35 14.42 6.09
C TYR A 9 18.35 15.29 5.33
N ALA A 10 18.75 16.45 4.80
CA ALA A 10 17.87 17.34 4.04
C ALA A 10 17.26 16.69 2.80
N ARG A 11 17.96 15.72 2.19
CA ARG A 11 17.47 14.90 1.06
C ARG A 11 16.72 13.64 1.47
N SER A 12 16.69 13.32 2.75
CA SER A 12 15.92 12.19 3.26
C SER A 12 14.42 12.50 3.26
N PHE A 13 13.59 11.46 3.22
CA PHE A 13 12.13 11.59 3.32
C PHE A 13 11.71 12.43 4.54
N PHE A 14 12.34 12.24 5.68
CA PHE A 14 12.06 12.98 6.91
C PHE A 14 12.54 14.43 6.86
N GLY A 15 13.67 14.70 6.20
CA GLY A 15 14.14 16.06 5.97
C GLY A 15 13.21 16.87 5.09
N VAL A 16 12.66 16.25 4.05
CA VAL A 16 11.65 16.87 3.18
C VAL A 16 10.36 17.17 3.94
N ILE A 17 9.90 16.27 4.80
CA ILE A 17 8.71 16.49 5.66
C ILE A 17 8.96 17.67 6.61
N ASP A 18 10.14 17.78 7.22
CA ASP A 18 10.48 18.90 8.08
C ASP A 18 10.50 20.22 7.31
N LEU A 19 11.10 20.23 6.13
CA LEU A 19 11.12 21.40 5.25
C LEU A 19 9.71 21.85 4.90
N LEU A 20 8.86 20.93 4.44
CA LEU A 20 7.46 21.20 4.11
C LEU A 20 6.67 21.71 5.31
N ALA A 21 6.96 21.23 6.52
CA ALA A 21 6.28 21.66 7.73
C ALA A 21 6.69 23.08 8.18
N ILE A 22 7.90 23.54 7.81
CA ILE A 22 8.44 24.86 8.17
C ILE A 22 8.16 25.90 7.07
N LEU A 23 8.06 25.46 5.82
CA LEU A 23 7.87 26.31 4.64
C LEU A 23 6.75 27.36 4.78
N PRO A 24 5.54 27.02 5.29
CA PRO A 24 4.47 28.00 5.47
C PRO A 24 4.82 29.13 6.42
N THR A 25 5.69 28.88 7.39
CA THR A 25 6.13 29.89 8.37
C THR A 25 7.05 30.91 7.70
N TYR A 26 7.98 30.44 6.85
CA TYR A 26 8.89 31.34 6.13
C TYR A 26 8.16 32.12 5.04
N ILE A 27 7.22 31.50 4.29
CA ILE A 27 6.41 32.21 3.29
C ILE A 27 5.62 33.33 3.96
N GLY A 28 5.00 33.09 5.12
CA GLY A 28 4.27 34.12 5.87
C GLY A 28 5.15 35.25 6.41
N ALA A 29 6.42 34.98 6.71
CA ALA A 29 7.38 35.99 7.21
C ALA A 29 7.92 36.87 6.07
N PHE A 30 8.16 36.31 4.87
CA PHE A 30 8.70 37.03 3.72
C PHE A 30 7.67 37.82 2.91
N TYR A 31 6.39 37.42 2.95
CA TYR A 31 5.29 38.07 2.23
C TYR A 31 4.21 38.50 3.23
N PRO A 32 4.29 39.74 3.76
CA PRO A 32 3.23 40.33 4.60
C PRO A 32 1.91 40.35 3.77
N GLY A 33 0.88 39.69 4.28
CA GLY A 33 -0.39 39.53 3.55
C GLY A 33 -0.63 38.12 2.98
N ALA A 34 0.39 37.24 2.89
CA ALA A 34 0.22 35.84 2.52
C ALA A 34 -0.63 35.04 3.53
N GLU A 35 -0.85 35.60 4.73
CA GLU A 35 -1.73 35.01 5.76
C GLU A 35 -3.18 34.84 5.31
N TYR A 36 -3.62 35.68 4.37
CA TYR A 36 -4.96 35.63 3.79
C TYR A 36 -5.11 34.57 2.68
N LEU A 37 -4.00 34.04 2.19
CA LEU A 37 -4.04 32.96 1.21
C LEU A 37 -4.49 31.67 1.89
N LEU A 38 -5.68 31.17 1.54
CA LEU A 38 -6.22 29.89 2.02
C LEU A 38 -5.22 28.74 1.85
N VAL A 39 -4.39 28.78 0.81
CA VAL A 39 -3.33 27.83 0.51
C VAL A 39 -2.29 27.77 1.62
N VAL A 40 -1.78 28.92 2.12
CA VAL A 40 -0.78 28.96 3.21
C VAL A 40 -1.37 28.41 4.51
N ARG A 41 -2.64 28.69 4.77
CA ARG A 41 -3.36 28.12 5.92
C ARG A 41 -3.52 26.61 5.79
N ALA A 42 -3.89 26.11 4.61
CA ALA A 42 -4.00 24.68 4.32
C ALA A 42 -2.64 23.95 4.46
N LEU A 43 -1.54 24.56 4.02
CA LEU A 43 -0.20 24.00 4.15
C LEU A 43 0.23 23.81 5.62
N ARG A 44 -0.38 24.54 6.59
CA ARG A 44 -0.11 24.30 8.03
C ARG A 44 -0.52 22.92 8.49
N VAL A 45 -1.52 22.27 7.80
CA VAL A 45 -1.94 20.91 8.07
C VAL A 45 -0.81 19.91 7.83
N LEU A 46 0.13 20.22 6.92
CA LEU A 46 1.28 19.36 6.65
C LEU A 46 2.18 19.16 7.89
N ARG A 47 2.05 19.99 8.93
CA ARG A 47 2.77 19.78 10.20
C ARG A 47 2.42 18.46 10.88
N ILE A 48 1.23 17.87 10.58
CA ILE A 48 0.82 16.58 11.11
C ILE A 48 1.77 15.46 10.67
N PHE A 49 2.42 15.60 9.49
CA PHE A 49 3.38 14.61 9.01
C PHE A 49 4.61 14.45 9.91
N ARG A 50 4.84 15.35 10.87
CA ARG A 50 5.90 15.16 11.90
C ARG A 50 5.66 13.88 12.72
N ILE A 51 4.43 13.43 12.85
CA ILE A 51 4.10 12.17 13.54
C ILE A 51 4.72 10.96 12.84
N LEU A 52 4.97 11.05 11.52
CA LEU A 52 5.60 9.98 10.76
C LEU A 52 7.05 9.71 11.18
N LYS A 53 7.71 10.65 11.88
CA LYS A 53 9.03 10.42 12.46
C LYS A 53 9.03 9.33 13.53
N LEU A 54 7.88 9.11 14.20
CA LEU A 54 7.74 8.05 15.20
C LEU A 54 7.84 6.65 14.58
N ILE A 55 7.57 6.51 13.28
CA ILE A 55 7.64 5.24 12.57
C ILE A 55 9.06 4.68 12.60
N GLU A 56 10.09 5.54 12.60
CA GLU A 56 11.49 5.10 12.62
C GLU A 56 11.87 4.39 13.94
N TYR A 57 11.19 4.73 15.04
CA TYR A 57 11.43 4.12 16.35
C TYR A 57 10.67 2.82 16.60
N VAL A 58 9.70 2.49 15.73
CA VAL A 58 8.88 1.28 15.88
C VAL A 58 9.50 0.14 15.06
N ARG A 59 10.12 -0.85 15.75
CA ARG A 59 10.69 -2.05 15.08
C ARG A 59 9.67 -2.73 14.17
N GLY A 60 8.41 -2.83 14.60
CA GLY A 60 7.33 -3.40 13.81
C GLY A 60 7.06 -2.67 12.49
N ALA A 61 7.24 -1.34 12.44
CA ALA A 61 7.08 -0.59 11.19
C ALA A 61 8.10 -0.98 10.11
N ARG A 62 9.32 -1.32 10.52
CA ARG A 62 10.37 -1.78 9.59
C ARG A 62 10.03 -3.16 9.00
N THR A 63 9.48 -4.06 9.80
CA THR A 63 9.00 -5.36 9.35
C THR A 63 7.86 -5.22 8.35
N ILE A 64 6.85 -4.42 8.66
CA ILE A 64 5.73 -4.13 7.76
C ILE A 64 6.25 -3.52 6.45
N MET A 65 7.16 -2.54 6.51
CA MET A 65 7.70 -1.90 5.31
C MET A 65 8.51 -2.88 4.44
N ARG A 66 9.25 -3.81 5.05
CA ARG A 66 9.96 -4.88 4.31
C ARG A 66 8.98 -5.84 3.65
N ALA A 67 7.97 -6.29 4.36
CA ALA A 67 6.93 -7.16 3.82
C ALA A 67 6.17 -6.50 2.66
N LEU A 68 5.79 -5.22 2.80
CA LEU A 68 5.14 -4.46 1.73
C LEU A 68 6.03 -4.33 0.48
N ARG A 69 7.31 -4.03 0.66
CA ARG A 69 8.26 -3.95 -0.47
C ARG A 69 8.42 -5.29 -1.17
N ALA A 70 8.52 -6.38 -0.41
CA ALA A 70 8.63 -7.73 -0.95
C ALA A 70 7.34 -8.17 -1.68
N SER A 71 6.17 -7.69 -1.21
CA SER A 71 4.86 -7.98 -1.81
C SER A 71 4.48 -7.02 -2.94
N PHE A 72 5.22 -5.93 -3.17
CA PHE A 72 4.78 -4.82 -4.03
C PHE A 72 4.39 -5.27 -5.44
N ALA A 73 5.20 -6.11 -6.09
CA ALA A 73 4.90 -6.61 -7.42
C ALA A 73 3.60 -7.43 -7.45
N LYS A 74 3.38 -8.29 -6.45
CA LYS A 74 2.17 -9.12 -6.31
C LYS A 74 0.93 -8.23 -6.11
N ILE A 75 1.05 -7.19 -5.27
CA ILE A 75 -0.03 -6.23 -5.01
C ILE A 75 -0.36 -5.43 -6.27
N MET A 76 0.65 -4.98 -7.03
CA MET A 76 0.42 -4.22 -8.27
C MET A 76 -0.30 -5.04 -9.34
N VAL A 77 0.08 -6.31 -9.53
CA VAL A 77 -0.62 -7.21 -10.44
C VAL A 77 -2.07 -7.41 -10.00
N PHE A 78 -2.30 -7.60 -8.70
CA PHE A 78 -3.63 -7.73 -8.15
C PHE A 78 -4.48 -6.46 -8.36
N LEU A 79 -3.93 -5.26 -8.09
CA LEU A 79 -4.63 -3.99 -8.31
C LEU A 79 -4.98 -3.79 -9.79
N LEU A 80 -4.08 -4.14 -10.70
CA LEU A 80 -4.36 -4.10 -12.13
C LEU A 80 -5.52 -5.05 -12.50
N ALA A 81 -5.52 -6.27 -11.97
CA ALA A 81 -6.61 -7.23 -12.21
C ALA A 81 -7.95 -6.69 -11.69
N ILE A 82 -7.99 -6.06 -10.51
CA ILE A 82 -9.20 -5.44 -9.96
C ILE A 82 -9.66 -4.27 -10.83
N LEU A 83 -8.75 -3.45 -11.34
CA LEU A 83 -9.10 -2.33 -12.22
C LEU A 83 -9.73 -2.81 -13.53
N ILE A 84 -9.16 -3.87 -14.13
CA ILE A 84 -9.73 -4.52 -15.32
C ILE A 84 -11.11 -5.09 -15.00
N LEU A 85 -11.24 -5.80 -13.89
CA LEU A 85 -12.51 -6.38 -13.45
C LEU A 85 -13.58 -5.30 -13.23
N ALA A 86 -13.22 -4.21 -12.54
CA ALA A 86 -14.12 -3.07 -12.31
C ALA A 86 -14.55 -2.41 -13.63
N THR A 87 -13.64 -2.34 -14.61
CA THR A 87 -13.96 -1.81 -15.95
C THR A 87 -14.95 -2.71 -16.68
N ILE A 88 -14.76 -4.03 -16.63
CA ILE A 88 -15.68 -4.99 -17.24
C ILE A 88 -17.06 -4.93 -16.58
N ILE A 89 -17.10 -4.95 -15.24
CA ILE A 89 -18.35 -4.86 -14.47
C ILE A 89 -19.06 -3.53 -14.76
N GLY A 90 -18.34 -2.42 -14.79
CA GLY A 90 -18.89 -1.11 -15.11
C GLY A 90 -19.46 -1.05 -16.52
N ALA A 91 -18.78 -1.62 -17.50
CA ALA A 91 -19.28 -1.71 -18.88
C ALA A 91 -20.56 -2.57 -18.98
N VAL A 92 -20.57 -3.72 -18.33
CA VAL A 92 -21.77 -4.60 -18.28
C VAL A 92 -22.94 -3.87 -17.60
N MET A 93 -22.67 -3.18 -16.48
CA MET A 93 -23.69 -2.44 -15.76
C MET A 93 -24.25 -1.27 -16.59
N TYR A 94 -23.37 -0.59 -17.34
CA TYR A 94 -23.82 0.44 -18.29
C TYR A 94 -24.74 -0.13 -19.39
N LEU A 95 -24.46 -1.33 -19.89
CA LEU A 95 -25.32 -1.97 -20.90
C LEU A 95 -26.70 -2.36 -20.33
N VAL A 96 -26.76 -2.73 -19.06
CA VAL A 96 -28.00 -3.17 -18.40
C VAL A 96 -28.83 -2.01 -17.90
N GLU A 97 -28.19 -1.01 -17.31
CA GLU A 97 -28.85 0.11 -16.61
C GLU A 97 -28.76 1.45 -17.35
N GLY A 98 -27.93 1.58 -18.41
CA GLY A 98 -27.62 2.83 -19.10
C GLY A 98 -28.72 3.34 -20.03
N GLN A 99 -29.98 3.28 -19.62
CA GLN A 99 -31.11 3.86 -20.37
C GLN A 99 -31.23 5.37 -20.14
N PRO A 100 -31.82 6.12 -21.10
CA PRO A 100 -32.06 7.55 -20.91
C PRO A 100 -32.87 7.83 -19.64
N GLY A 101 -32.34 8.74 -18.80
CA GLY A 101 -32.97 9.10 -17.53
C GLY A 101 -32.53 8.26 -16.31
N THR A 102 -31.67 7.27 -16.49
CA THR A 102 -31.10 6.51 -15.39
C THR A 102 -29.85 7.20 -14.82
N LYS A 103 -29.43 6.77 -13.63
CA LYS A 103 -28.20 7.29 -12.98
C LYS A 103 -26.91 6.78 -13.65
N PHE A 104 -26.98 5.69 -14.44
CA PHE A 104 -25.85 5.08 -15.15
C PHE A 104 -25.64 5.71 -16.54
N GLU A 105 -25.42 7.04 -16.57
CA GLU A 105 -25.39 7.86 -17.79
C GLU A 105 -24.17 7.61 -18.70
N SER A 106 -23.09 7.03 -18.14
CA SER A 106 -21.85 6.81 -18.89
C SER A 106 -21.03 5.63 -18.33
N ILE A 107 -20.18 5.04 -19.17
CA ILE A 107 -19.26 3.97 -18.78
C ILE A 107 -18.35 4.39 -17.59
N PRO A 108 -17.70 5.58 -17.58
CA PRO A 108 -16.89 5.99 -16.44
C PRO A 108 -17.68 6.06 -15.13
N LYS A 109 -18.94 6.53 -15.18
CA LYS A 109 -19.80 6.59 -14.00
C LYS A 109 -20.19 5.19 -13.50
N SER A 110 -20.39 4.25 -14.41
CA SER A 110 -20.64 2.84 -14.09
C SER A 110 -19.39 2.14 -13.52
N ILE A 111 -18.19 2.47 -14.02
CA ILE A 111 -16.92 2.00 -13.46
C ILE A 111 -16.73 2.54 -12.03
N TYR A 112 -17.02 3.82 -11.80
CA TYR A 112 -17.02 4.40 -10.46
C TYR A 112 -17.92 3.59 -9.51
N TRP A 113 -19.16 3.29 -9.93
CA TRP A 113 -20.07 2.45 -9.15
C TRP A 113 -19.47 1.06 -8.87
N ALA A 114 -18.87 0.42 -9.86
CA ALA A 114 -18.24 -0.88 -9.71
C ALA A 114 -17.10 -0.84 -8.67
N ILE A 115 -16.24 0.18 -8.72
CA ILE A 115 -15.16 0.38 -7.75
C ILE A 115 -15.73 0.58 -6.35
N VAL A 116 -16.72 1.46 -6.17
CA VAL A 116 -17.35 1.75 -4.87
C VAL A 116 -18.01 0.50 -4.29
N THR A 117 -18.58 -0.34 -5.13
CA THR A 117 -19.24 -1.60 -4.72
C THR A 117 -18.21 -2.69 -4.40
N LEU A 118 -17.21 -2.90 -5.25
CA LEU A 118 -16.14 -3.90 -5.04
C LEU A 118 -15.30 -3.60 -3.80
N THR A 119 -15.07 -2.32 -3.51
CA THR A 119 -14.36 -1.89 -2.30
C THR A 119 -15.23 -1.88 -1.03
N THR A 120 -16.49 -2.28 -1.15
CA THR A 120 -17.48 -2.33 -0.05
C THR A 120 -17.79 -0.96 0.58
N VAL A 121 -17.48 0.15 -0.09
CA VAL A 121 -17.78 1.51 0.39
C VAL A 121 -19.28 1.80 0.31
N GLY A 122 -19.91 1.56 -0.85
CA GLY A 122 -21.35 1.60 -1.05
C GLY A 122 -22.02 2.93 -0.71
N TYR A 123 -21.62 4.04 -1.33
CA TYR A 123 -22.23 5.37 -1.08
C TYR A 123 -23.75 5.43 -1.32
N GLY A 124 -24.30 4.54 -2.16
CA GLY A 124 -25.73 4.52 -2.48
C GLY A 124 -26.21 5.63 -3.42
N ASP A 125 -25.32 6.43 -3.94
CA ASP A 125 -25.59 7.48 -4.93
C ASP A 125 -26.00 6.90 -6.29
N LEU A 126 -25.42 5.77 -6.67
CA LEU A 126 -25.73 4.96 -7.83
C LEU A 126 -26.23 3.59 -7.38
N THR A 127 -27.44 3.24 -7.76
CA THR A 127 -28.06 1.95 -7.46
C THR A 127 -28.80 1.44 -8.68
N PRO A 128 -28.65 0.15 -9.05
CA PRO A 128 -29.37 -0.42 -10.16
C PRO A 128 -30.88 -0.48 -9.86
N ALA A 129 -31.68 -0.16 -10.86
CA ALA A 129 -33.14 -0.13 -10.77
C ALA A 129 -33.79 -1.39 -11.36
N THR A 130 -33.14 -2.01 -12.36
CA THR A 130 -33.71 -3.20 -13.02
C THR A 130 -33.47 -4.48 -12.20
N PRO A 131 -34.34 -5.48 -12.28
CA PRO A 131 -34.12 -6.76 -11.58
C PRO A 131 -32.82 -7.45 -11.99
N LEU A 132 -32.44 -7.36 -13.27
CA LEU A 132 -31.18 -7.92 -13.76
C LEU A 132 -29.97 -7.14 -13.20
N GLY A 133 -30.03 -5.82 -13.20
CA GLY A 133 -28.99 -4.97 -12.59
C GLY A 133 -28.82 -5.24 -11.10
N GLN A 134 -29.92 -5.42 -10.37
CA GLN A 134 -29.89 -5.76 -8.94
C GLN A 134 -29.26 -7.15 -8.70
N PHE A 135 -29.60 -8.13 -9.54
CA PHE A 135 -28.96 -9.46 -9.47
C PHE A 135 -27.44 -9.38 -9.72
N LEU A 136 -27.02 -8.66 -10.75
CA LEU A 136 -25.60 -8.45 -11.03
C LEU A 136 -24.92 -7.71 -9.88
N ALA A 137 -25.57 -6.69 -9.30
CA ALA A 137 -25.04 -5.98 -8.15
C ALA A 137 -24.83 -6.90 -6.94
N ALA A 138 -25.76 -7.79 -6.66
CA ALA A 138 -25.61 -8.76 -5.58
C ALA A 138 -24.40 -9.68 -5.80
N MET A 139 -24.18 -10.17 -7.04
CA MET A 139 -23.00 -10.95 -7.38
C MET A 139 -21.69 -10.15 -7.18
N VAL A 140 -21.67 -8.89 -7.60
CA VAL A 140 -20.51 -7.98 -7.42
C VAL A 140 -20.23 -7.71 -5.95
N MET A 141 -21.24 -7.54 -5.10
CA MET A 141 -21.09 -7.35 -3.66
C MET A 141 -20.46 -8.58 -2.99
N ILE A 142 -20.90 -9.79 -3.32
CA ILE A 142 -20.30 -11.03 -2.81
C ILE A 142 -18.86 -11.16 -3.25
N MET A 143 -18.56 -10.83 -4.51
CA MET A 143 -17.22 -10.85 -5.08
C MET A 143 -16.31 -9.83 -4.39
N GLY A 144 -16.81 -8.61 -4.13
CA GLY A 144 -16.08 -7.55 -3.42
C GLY A 144 -15.60 -7.98 -2.04
N TYR A 145 -16.42 -8.70 -1.29
CA TYR A 145 -16.02 -9.25 0.00
C TYR A 145 -14.82 -10.21 -0.10
N SER A 146 -14.81 -11.07 -1.11
CA SER A 146 -13.70 -12.01 -1.34
C SER A 146 -12.41 -11.33 -1.80
N ILE A 147 -12.52 -10.24 -2.55
CA ILE A 147 -11.40 -9.49 -3.11
C ILE A 147 -10.53 -8.88 -2.00
N ILE A 148 -11.10 -8.41 -0.89
CA ILE A 148 -10.34 -7.80 0.23
C ILE A 148 -9.40 -8.81 0.90
N ALA A 149 -9.75 -10.10 0.89
CA ALA A 149 -8.95 -11.14 1.52
C ALA A 149 -7.59 -11.36 0.84
N VAL A 150 -7.48 -11.13 -0.48
CA VAL A 150 -6.26 -11.45 -1.25
C VAL A 150 -5.06 -10.56 -0.87
N PRO A 151 -5.13 -9.22 -0.86
CA PRO A 151 -4.00 -8.39 -0.44
C PRO A 151 -3.59 -8.65 1.00
N THR A 152 -4.57 -8.84 1.89
CA THR A 152 -4.32 -9.16 3.30
C THR A 152 -3.55 -10.47 3.42
N GLY A 153 -3.96 -11.51 2.70
CA GLY A 153 -3.27 -12.80 2.67
C GLY A 153 -1.84 -12.69 2.13
N ILE A 154 -1.62 -11.95 1.04
CA ILE A 154 -0.29 -11.75 0.44
C ILE A 154 0.64 -11.09 1.47
N VAL A 155 0.20 -10.00 2.12
CA VAL A 155 1.04 -9.29 3.11
C VAL A 155 1.28 -10.16 4.35
N THR A 156 0.27 -10.88 4.84
CA THR A 156 0.41 -11.75 6.01
C THR A 156 1.45 -12.85 5.78
N VAL A 157 1.40 -13.53 4.63
CA VAL A 157 2.38 -14.56 4.28
C VAL A 157 3.79 -13.96 4.17
N GLU A 158 3.94 -12.78 3.61
CA GLU A 158 5.25 -12.15 3.48
C GLU A 158 5.80 -11.68 4.84
N MET A 159 4.94 -11.22 5.76
CA MET A 159 5.35 -10.89 7.12
C MET A 159 5.91 -12.12 7.87
N THR A 160 5.26 -13.27 7.74
CA THR A 160 5.75 -14.51 8.36
C THR A 160 7.07 -14.99 7.77
N ARG A 161 7.32 -14.72 6.48
CA ARG A 161 8.60 -15.06 5.82
C ARG A 161 9.74 -14.14 6.25
N VAL A 162 9.47 -12.85 6.46
CA VAL A 162 10.50 -11.87 6.84
C VAL A 162 11.01 -12.10 8.26
N ASP A 163 10.14 -12.50 9.18
CA ASP A 163 10.48 -12.68 10.60
C ASP A 163 10.47 -14.16 11.04
N GLY A 164 10.16 -15.08 10.13
CA GLY A 164 10.06 -16.51 10.42
C GLY A 164 11.40 -17.24 10.38
N PRO A 165 11.44 -18.48 10.91
CA PRO A 165 12.61 -19.37 10.81
C PRO A 165 12.97 -19.72 9.36
N ASP A 166 12.08 -19.45 8.41
CA ASP A 166 12.31 -19.64 6.98
C ASP A 166 12.96 -18.42 6.29
N ALA A 167 13.27 -17.33 7.03
CA ALA A 167 14.02 -16.21 6.47
C ALA A 167 15.39 -16.74 5.97
N PRO A 168 15.69 -16.62 4.65
CA PRO A 168 16.95 -17.11 4.14
C PRO A 168 18.09 -16.31 4.77
N ASN A 169 19.00 -16.98 5.45
CA ASN A 169 20.21 -16.34 5.92
C ASN A 169 21.24 -16.27 4.79
N THR A 170 22.11 -15.28 4.85
CA THR A 170 23.20 -15.09 3.88
C THR A 170 24.42 -15.98 4.19
N ARG A 171 24.29 -16.94 5.11
CA ARG A 171 25.41 -17.83 5.45
C ARG A 171 25.67 -18.81 4.32
N ALA A 172 26.87 -18.74 3.77
CA ALA A 172 27.38 -19.75 2.85
C ALA A 172 27.87 -20.96 3.61
N CYS A 173 27.61 -22.15 3.09
CA CYS A 173 28.15 -23.37 3.68
C CYS A 173 29.68 -23.40 3.52
N PRO A 174 30.48 -23.65 4.58
CA PRO A 174 31.92 -23.65 4.50
C PRO A 174 32.48 -24.79 3.61
N ASN A 175 31.71 -25.83 3.37
CA ASN A 175 32.13 -26.97 2.55
C ASN A 175 31.71 -26.84 1.09
N CYS A 176 30.44 -26.45 0.78
CA CYS A 176 29.92 -26.45 -0.60
C CYS A 176 29.54 -25.07 -1.13
N GLY A 177 29.64 -23.98 -0.34
CA GLY A 177 29.37 -22.61 -0.75
C GLY A 177 27.90 -22.28 -1.00
N VAL A 178 26.97 -23.22 -0.77
CA VAL A 178 25.53 -22.96 -0.97
C VAL A 178 25.02 -22.01 0.10
N GLU A 179 24.29 -20.98 -0.33
CA GLU A 179 23.61 -19.99 0.53
C GLU A 179 22.11 -20.28 0.68
N GLY A 180 21.41 -19.49 1.49
CA GLY A 180 19.96 -19.59 1.62
C GLY A 180 19.49 -20.66 2.60
N HIS A 181 20.29 -20.96 3.61
CA HIS A 181 19.90 -21.85 4.72
C HIS A 181 18.84 -21.17 5.59
N ARG A 182 18.01 -21.98 6.24
CA ARG A 182 17.10 -21.48 7.29
C ARG A 182 17.92 -20.88 8.44
N THR A 183 17.39 -19.88 9.10
CA THR A 183 18.08 -19.21 10.23
C THR A 183 18.35 -20.14 11.40
N ASP A 184 17.55 -21.19 11.56
CA ASP A 184 17.65 -22.22 12.58
C ASP A 184 18.38 -23.50 12.10
N ALA A 185 18.86 -23.52 10.85
CA ALA A 185 19.52 -24.70 10.28
C ALA A 185 20.85 -24.99 10.97
N LYS A 186 20.99 -26.21 11.47
CA LYS A 186 22.22 -26.72 12.06
C LYS A 186 23.13 -27.43 11.05
N HIS A 187 22.57 -27.83 9.91
CA HIS A 187 23.26 -28.54 8.85
C HIS A 187 22.92 -27.96 7.48
N CYS A 188 23.84 -28.01 6.55
CA CYS A 188 23.66 -27.61 5.18
C CYS A 188 22.61 -28.50 4.49
N HIS A 189 21.63 -27.91 3.83
CA HIS A 189 20.58 -28.64 3.12
C HIS A 189 21.08 -29.35 1.84
N ALA A 190 22.26 -28.97 1.33
CA ALA A 190 22.84 -29.55 0.11
C ALA A 190 23.86 -30.62 0.38
N CYS A 191 24.79 -30.44 1.36
CA CYS A 191 25.87 -31.37 1.59
C CYS A 191 25.88 -32.01 3.00
N GLY A 192 24.96 -31.59 3.90
CA GLY A 192 24.87 -32.14 5.25
C GLY A 192 25.91 -31.62 6.24
N GLU A 193 26.86 -30.74 5.84
CA GLU A 193 27.89 -30.18 6.70
C GLU A 193 27.30 -29.36 7.84
N THR A 194 27.95 -29.34 8.99
CA THR A 194 27.50 -28.57 10.16
C THR A 194 27.69 -27.07 9.94
N LEU A 195 26.64 -26.31 10.20
CA LEU A 195 26.64 -24.84 10.11
C LEU A 195 26.86 -24.28 11.53
N HIS A 196 28.09 -23.88 11.86
CA HIS A 196 28.42 -23.37 13.19
C HIS A 196 27.78 -21.98 13.42
N ALA A 197 27.28 -21.75 14.65
CA ALA A 197 26.61 -20.51 15.04
C ALA A 197 27.54 -19.31 15.31
N GLY A 198 28.84 -19.45 15.04
CA GLY A 198 29.90 -18.60 15.58
C GLY A 198 30.79 -17.83 14.62
N ASP A 199 30.64 -17.96 13.30
CA ASP A 199 31.48 -17.22 12.36
C ASP A 199 30.72 -15.98 11.84
N VAL A 200 30.78 -14.89 12.63
CA VAL A 200 30.46 -13.52 12.25
C VAL A 200 31.75 -12.75 12.18
#